data_c479b1198e732254b2da438b85a6c704
#
_entry.id   c479b1198e732254b2da438b85a6c704
#
_cell.length_a   1.000
_cell.length_b   1.000
_cell.length_c   1.000
_cell.angle_alpha   90.00
_cell.angle_beta   90.00
_cell.angle_gamma   90.00
#
_symmetry.space_group_name_H-M   'P 1'
#
loop_
_entity.id
_entity.type
_entity.pdbx_description
1 polymer ?
#
loop_
_entity_poly.entity_id
_entity_poly.type
_entity_poly.pdbx_seq_one_letter_code
_entity_poly.pdbx_strand_id
1 'polypeptide(L)'
;MTSWDRTINIVERRIDHFMTTVNPYLYFNGNCEEAFNFYKSVFNREIKYIGRYKNVPQTDKYLFQEQDDKIMHVSLPISEETVLMGADNAELYNQNISTTNFSLSINTDKKEEADRLFRKLSEGGKVKLAMNETFWGSYYGIVTDKFGIMWKISFESNTNG
;
A
#
# COMPACT_ATOMS: atom_id res chain seq x y z
N MET A 1 -48.32 -33.68 28.60
CA MET A 1 -47.92 -33.06 27.34
C MET A 1 -46.61 -32.35 27.58
N THR A 2 -45.54 -32.97 27.16
CA THR A 2 -44.18 -32.54 27.42
C THR A 2 -43.71 -31.56 26.34
N SER A 3 -43.50 -30.32 26.75
CA SER A 3 -42.81 -29.28 25.96
C SER A 3 -41.35 -29.64 25.82
N TRP A 4 -40.89 -29.86 24.60
CA TRP A 4 -39.48 -30.03 24.29
C TRP A 4 -38.88 -28.64 24.05
N ASP A 5 -38.34 -28.08 25.10
CA ASP A 5 -37.53 -26.87 25.04
C ASP A 5 -36.15 -27.24 24.45
N ARG A 6 -35.98 -27.06 23.13
CA ARG A 6 -34.70 -27.16 22.50
C ARG A 6 -33.98 -25.81 22.68
N THR A 7 -33.32 -25.68 23.79
CA THR A 7 -32.31 -24.66 23.97
C THR A 7 -31.16 -24.98 23.01
N ILE A 8 -31.16 -24.31 21.86
CA ILE A 8 -30.01 -24.34 20.96
C ILE A 8 -28.92 -23.54 21.66
N ASN A 9 -28.02 -24.24 22.32
CA ASN A 9 -26.75 -23.67 22.73
C ASN A 9 -25.96 -23.32 21.48
N ILE A 10 -26.10 -22.08 21.01
CA ILE A 10 -25.17 -21.46 20.08
C ILE A 10 -23.91 -21.26 20.91
N VAL A 11 -23.03 -22.22 20.85
CA VAL A 11 -21.62 -22.01 21.22
C VAL A 11 -21.11 -20.99 20.23
N GLU A 12 -21.12 -19.72 20.61
CA GLU A 12 -20.35 -18.68 19.95
C GLU A 12 -18.88 -19.16 19.98
N ARG A 13 -18.44 -19.80 18.89
CA ARG A 13 -17.03 -19.98 18.64
C ARG A 13 -16.48 -18.56 18.60
N ARG A 14 -15.81 -18.12 19.65
CA ARG A 14 -14.84 -17.07 19.59
C ARG A 14 -13.85 -17.52 18.51
N ILE A 15 -14.01 -17.02 17.31
CA ILE A 15 -12.95 -17.06 16.33
C ILE A 15 -11.89 -16.16 16.94
N ASP A 16 -10.82 -16.75 17.47
CA ASP A 16 -9.64 -16.00 17.83
C ASP A 16 -9.20 -15.31 16.55
N HIS A 17 -9.51 -14.01 16.45
CA HIS A 17 -9.07 -13.18 15.36
C HIS A 17 -7.57 -12.98 15.57
N PHE A 18 -6.77 -13.88 15.01
CA PHE A 18 -5.35 -13.61 14.82
C PHE A 18 -5.22 -12.46 13.85
N MET A 19 -5.02 -11.27 14.39
CA MET A 19 -4.83 -10.05 13.61
C MET A 19 -3.38 -9.93 13.15
N THR A 20 -2.95 -10.86 12.32
CA THR A 20 -1.67 -10.73 11.62
C THR A 20 -1.92 -9.98 10.31
N THR A 21 -1.28 -8.84 10.14
CA THR A 21 -1.37 -8.06 8.90
C THR A 21 -0.01 -7.95 8.24
N VAL A 22 0.01 -7.92 6.92
CA VAL A 22 1.19 -7.61 6.12
C VAL A 22 0.94 -6.32 5.39
N ASN A 23 1.77 -5.33 5.66
CA ASN A 23 1.67 -4.01 5.04
C ASN A 23 2.94 -3.70 4.25
N PRO A 24 2.84 -3.06 3.08
CA PRO A 24 4.00 -2.64 2.33
C PRO A 24 4.78 -1.54 3.06
N TYR A 25 6.11 -1.69 3.10
CA TYR A 25 7.03 -0.68 3.63
C TYR A 25 8.05 -0.33 2.55
N LEU A 26 8.04 0.93 2.11
CA LEU A 26 8.84 1.40 0.99
C LEU A 26 10.04 2.20 1.49
N TYR A 27 11.21 1.98 0.89
CA TYR A 27 12.39 2.76 1.18
C TYR A 27 12.74 3.68 0.01
N PHE A 28 13.15 4.88 0.35
CA PHE A 28 13.46 5.95 -0.59
C PHE A 28 14.86 6.50 -0.37
N ASN A 29 15.43 7.08 -1.41
CA ASN A 29 16.76 7.67 -1.39
C ASN A 29 16.74 9.18 -1.08
N GLY A 30 15.92 9.58 -0.13
CA GLY A 30 15.82 10.97 0.33
C GLY A 30 14.59 11.72 -0.18
N ASN A 31 13.72 11.06 -0.95
CA ASN A 31 12.49 11.64 -1.53
C ASN A 31 11.19 10.99 -1.01
N CYS A 32 11.24 10.38 0.18
CA CYS A 32 10.09 9.74 0.81
C CYS A 32 8.90 10.69 0.98
N GLU A 33 9.14 11.93 1.43
CA GLU A 33 8.07 12.91 1.63
C GLU A 33 7.36 13.26 0.32
N GLU A 34 8.12 13.44 -0.76
CA GLU A 34 7.55 13.71 -2.08
C GLU A 34 6.71 12.53 -2.56
N ALA A 35 7.22 11.30 -2.38
CA ALA A 35 6.51 10.09 -2.75
C ALA A 35 5.18 9.94 -1.99
N PHE A 36 5.18 10.16 -0.68
CA PHE A 36 3.96 10.03 0.13
C PHE A 36 2.96 11.15 -0.10
N ASN A 37 3.40 12.36 -0.41
CA ASN A 37 2.50 13.43 -0.88
C ASN A 37 1.84 13.08 -2.22
N PHE A 38 2.58 12.43 -3.11
CA PHE A 38 2.01 11.90 -4.34
C PHE A 38 1.00 10.78 -4.06
N TYR A 39 1.34 9.77 -3.24
CA TYR A 39 0.42 8.66 -2.91
C TYR A 39 -0.83 9.14 -2.16
N LYS A 40 -0.70 10.11 -1.25
CA LYS A 40 -1.84 10.79 -0.62
C LYS A 40 -2.84 11.29 -1.68
N SER A 41 -2.35 11.92 -2.75
CA SER A 41 -3.20 12.41 -3.84
C SER A 41 -3.77 11.29 -4.72
N VAL A 42 -2.99 10.25 -4.97
CA VAL A 42 -3.41 9.08 -5.76
C VAL A 42 -4.58 8.36 -5.10
N PHE A 43 -4.44 8.06 -3.81
CA PHE A 43 -5.42 7.29 -3.05
C PHE A 43 -6.53 8.15 -2.43
N ASN A 44 -6.41 9.49 -2.55
CA ASN A 44 -7.34 10.44 -1.93
C ASN A 44 -7.50 10.16 -0.42
N ARG A 45 -6.38 10.06 0.26
CA ARG A 45 -6.28 9.74 1.70
C ARG A 45 -5.35 10.72 2.39
N GLU A 46 -5.42 10.78 3.72
CA GLU A 46 -4.55 11.62 4.54
C GLU A 46 -3.43 10.80 5.19
N ILE A 47 -2.24 11.39 5.27
CA ILE A 47 -1.13 10.82 6.02
C ILE A 47 -1.52 10.81 7.49
N LYS A 48 -1.47 9.62 8.11
CA LYS A 48 -1.82 9.44 9.51
C LYS A 48 -0.66 9.82 10.44
N TYR A 49 0.55 9.55 10.02
CA TYR A 49 1.76 9.84 10.80
C TYR A 49 2.93 10.16 9.86
N ILE A 50 3.75 11.10 10.29
CA ILE A 50 5.03 11.42 9.66
C ILE A 50 6.04 11.81 10.76
N GLY A 51 7.14 11.09 10.82
CA GLY A 51 8.24 11.33 11.76
C GLY A 51 9.54 11.59 11.01
N ARG A 52 10.38 12.47 11.56
CA ARG A 52 11.68 12.82 10.99
C ARG A 52 12.82 12.39 11.91
N TYR A 53 13.98 12.13 11.36
CA TYR A 53 15.17 11.73 12.12
C TYR A 53 15.59 12.79 13.15
N LYS A 54 15.37 14.08 12.91
CA LYS A 54 15.65 15.14 13.90
C LYS A 54 14.89 15.00 15.21
N ASN A 55 13.76 14.32 15.19
CA ASN A 55 12.90 14.11 16.35
C ASN A 55 13.27 12.84 17.14
N VAL A 56 14.25 12.06 16.66
CA VAL A 56 14.75 10.88 17.38
C VAL A 56 15.48 11.34 18.64
N PRO A 57 15.22 10.74 19.83
CA PRO A 57 15.95 11.06 21.04
C PRO A 57 17.45 10.91 20.86
N GLN A 58 18.25 11.78 21.49
CA GLN A 58 19.73 11.76 21.38
C GLN A 58 20.33 10.41 21.78
N THR A 59 19.70 9.71 22.72
CA THR A 59 20.09 8.37 23.15
C THR A 59 20.03 7.33 22.03
N ASP A 60 19.19 7.55 21.02
CA ASP A 60 18.90 6.59 19.96
C ASP A 60 19.50 7.02 18.63
N LYS A 61 20.10 8.21 18.52
CA LYS A 61 20.68 8.75 17.27
C LYS A 61 21.78 7.88 16.68
N TYR A 62 22.46 7.08 17.49
CA TYR A 62 23.48 6.14 17.00
C TYR A 62 22.91 5.02 16.11
N LEU A 63 21.59 4.79 16.19
CA LEU A 63 20.90 3.81 15.37
C LEU A 63 20.59 4.32 13.96
N PHE A 64 20.71 5.64 13.74
CA PHE A 64 20.26 6.29 12.53
C PHE A 64 21.36 7.22 12.01
N GLN A 65 21.87 6.95 10.82
CA GLN A 65 22.89 7.78 10.14
C GLN A 65 22.27 8.74 9.12
N GLU A 66 20.97 9.01 9.28
CA GLU A 66 20.22 9.82 8.33
C GLU A 66 20.33 11.32 8.61
N GLN A 67 20.09 12.09 7.57
CA GLN A 67 19.99 13.55 7.70
C GLN A 67 18.74 13.93 8.49
N ASP A 68 18.88 14.91 9.38
CA ASP A 68 17.86 15.30 10.35
C ASP A 68 16.45 15.58 9.77
N ASP A 69 16.37 16.17 8.57
CA ASP A 69 15.09 16.51 7.95
C ASP A 69 14.45 15.38 7.15
N LYS A 70 15.15 14.27 6.99
CA LYS A 70 14.64 13.11 6.24
C LYS A 70 13.58 12.37 7.03
N ILE A 71 12.76 11.61 6.31
CA ILE A 71 11.64 10.87 6.88
C ILE A 71 12.15 9.58 7.53
N MET A 72 11.99 9.48 8.83
CA MET A 72 12.27 8.26 9.60
C MET A 72 11.14 7.24 9.46
N HIS A 73 9.90 7.71 9.42
CA HIS A 73 8.73 6.87 9.23
C HIS A 73 7.53 7.70 8.77
N VAL A 74 6.80 7.17 7.82
CA VAL A 74 5.51 7.72 7.39
C VAL A 74 4.50 6.59 7.23
N SER A 75 3.23 6.87 7.56
CA SER A 75 2.13 5.93 7.38
C SER A 75 0.92 6.60 6.74
N LEU A 76 0.44 5.98 5.68
CA LEU A 76 -0.71 6.39 4.88
C LEU A 76 -1.70 5.23 4.78
N PRO A 77 -2.80 5.22 5.55
CA PRO A 77 -3.88 4.25 5.36
C PRO A 77 -4.51 4.43 3.98
N ILE A 78 -4.47 3.40 3.14
CA ILE A 78 -5.07 3.42 1.80
C ILE A 78 -6.41 2.71 1.75
N SER A 79 -6.66 1.82 2.69
CA SER A 79 -7.94 1.16 2.94
C SER A 79 -8.11 0.88 4.43
N GLU A 80 -9.20 0.19 4.82
CA GLU A 80 -9.40 -0.24 6.21
C GLU A 80 -8.36 -1.27 6.66
N GLU A 81 -7.87 -2.09 5.72
CA GLU A 81 -6.96 -3.21 6.00
C GLU A 81 -5.50 -2.92 5.65
N THR A 82 -5.23 -1.93 4.80
CA THR A 82 -3.90 -1.70 4.25
C THR A 82 -3.36 -0.32 4.59
N VAL A 83 -2.17 -0.31 5.18
CA VAL A 83 -1.39 0.91 5.44
C VAL A 83 -0.14 0.88 4.58
N LEU A 84 0.02 1.87 3.71
CA LEU A 84 1.27 2.10 3.00
C LEU A 84 2.23 2.84 3.95
N MET A 85 3.43 2.30 4.15
CA MET A 85 4.44 2.88 5.03
C MET A 85 5.74 3.11 4.28
N GLY A 86 6.59 3.97 4.82
CA GLY A 86 7.90 4.20 4.23
C GLY A 86 8.84 5.04 5.09
N ALA A 87 10.07 5.11 4.62
CA ALA A 87 11.15 5.90 5.19
C ALA A 87 12.17 6.28 4.12
N ASP A 88 12.96 7.30 4.40
CA ASP A 88 14.22 7.51 3.72
C ASP A 88 15.29 6.58 4.30
N ASN A 89 16.18 6.07 3.45
CA ASN A 89 17.27 5.21 3.88
C ASN A 89 18.58 5.67 3.20
N ALA A 90 19.56 6.11 4.01
CA ALA A 90 20.84 6.60 3.52
C ALA A 90 21.64 5.56 2.74
N GLU A 91 21.46 4.28 3.05
CA GLU A 91 22.12 3.20 2.31
C GLU A 91 21.70 3.13 0.85
N LEU A 92 20.53 3.71 0.52
CA LEU A 92 19.99 3.76 -0.84
C LEU A 92 20.38 5.03 -1.61
N TYR A 93 20.99 6.01 -0.92
CA TYR A 93 21.42 7.23 -1.57
C TYR A 93 22.49 6.91 -2.62
N ASN A 94 22.32 7.48 -3.81
CA ASN A 94 23.17 7.19 -4.98
C ASN A 94 23.10 5.76 -5.54
N GLN A 95 22.15 4.94 -5.11
CA GLN A 95 21.88 3.64 -5.72
C GLN A 95 20.76 3.74 -6.77
N ASN A 96 20.93 2.98 -7.85
CA ASN A 96 19.85 2.81 -8.83
C ASN A 96 18.91 1.72 -8.30
N ILE A 97 17.85 2.13 -7.58
CA ILE A 97 16.90 1.19 -6.99
C ILE A 97 16.02 0.64 -8.11
N SER A 98 16.21 -0.63 -8.43
CA SER A 98 15.32 -1.36 -9.33
C SER A 98 14.52 -2.40 -8.54
N THR A 99 13.21 -2.22 -8.51
CA THR A 99 12.29 -3.19 -7.91
C THR A 99 11.83 -4.18 -8.98
N THR A 100 12.58 -5.25 -9.20
CA THR A 100 12.27 -6.24 -10.24
C THR A 100 11.63 -7.52 -9.70
N ASN A 101 11.74 -7.77 -8.40
CA ASN A 101 11.29 -9.02 -7.77
C ASN A 101 9.99 -8.88 -6.96
N PHE A 102 9.40 -7.69 -6.89
CA PHE A 102 8.09 -7.49 -6.27
C PHE A 102 7.30 -6.38 -6.98
N SER A 103 6.02 -6.34 -6.74
CA SER A 103 5.10 -5.26 -7.13
C SER A 103 3.99 -5.14 -6.12
N LEU A 104 3.37 -3.97 -6.05
CA LEU A 104 2.15 -3.76 -5.28
C LEU A 104 0.94 -4.01 -6.17
N SER A 105 -0.01 -4.80 -5.69
CA SER A 105 -1.23 -5.12 -6.41
C SER A 105 -2.42 -4.40 -5.79
N ILE A 106 -3.16 -3.70 -6.63
CA ILE A 106 -4.40 -3.02 -6.28
C ILE A 106 -5.54 -3.73 -6.99
N ASN A 107 -6.50 -4.21 -6.21
CA ASN A 107 -7.75 -4.74 -6.75
C ASN A 107 -8.87 -3.75 -6.40
N THR A 108 -9.66 -3.39 -7.38
CA THR A 108 -10.80 -2.47 -7.20
C THR A 108 -12.11 -3.18 -7.50
N ASP A 109 -13.18 -2.71 -6.89
CA ASP A 109 -14.54 -3.18 -7.14
C ASP A 109 -15.25 -2.41 -8.28
N LYS A 110 -14.57 -1.41 -8.86
CA LYS A 110 -15.08 -0.55 -9.94
C LYS A 110 -14.02 -0.32 -11.00
N LYS A 111 -14.42 -0.48 -12.26
CA LYS A 111 -13.55 -0.26 -13.42
C LYS A 111 -13.06 1.19 -13.51
N GLU A 112 -13.94 2.15 -13.21
CA GLU A 112 -13.61 3.58 -13.23
C GLU A 112 -12.54 3.94 -12.19
N GLU A 113 -12.56 3.26 -11.04
CA GLU A 113 -11.53 3.45 -10.02
C GLU A 113 -10.20 2.85 -10.43
N ALA A 114 -10.19 1.68 -11.09
CA ALA A 114 -8.98 1.10 -11.67
C ALA A 114 -8.35 2.06 -12.69
N ASP A 115 -9.15 2.63 -13.60
CA ASP A 115 -8.70 3.61 -14.59
C ASP A 115 -8.16 4.88 -13.93
N ARG A 116 -8.83 5.38 -12.90
CA ARG A 116 -8.40 6.56 -12.16
C ARG A 116 -7.05 6.36 -11.49
N LEU A 117 -6.89 5.25 -10.77
CA LEU A 117 -5.65 4.91 -10.06
C LEU A 117 -4.51 4.69 -11.06
N PHE A 118 -4.78 3.95 -12.14
CA PHE A 118 -3.78 3.70 -13.18
C PHE A 118 -3.27 5.02 -13.80
N ARG A 119 -4.18 5.91 -14.18
CA ARG A 119 -3.82 7.22 -14.74
C ARG A 119 -2.98 8.04 -13.76
N LYS A 120 -3.41 8.10 -12.48
CA LYS A 120 -2.69 8.85 -11.46
C LYS A 120 -1.29 8.29 -11.19
N LEU A 121 -1.15 6.99 -11.06
CA LEU A 121 0.15 6.33 -10.86
C LEU A 121 1.06 6.44 -12.09
N SER A 122 0.49 6.62 -13.28
CA SER A 122 1.24 6.81 -14.52
C SER A 122 1.85 8.21 -14.65
N GLU A 123 1.39 9.19 -13.88
CA GLU A 123 1.88 10.57 -13.96
C GLU A 123 3.39 10.65 -13.65
N GLY A 124 4.20 10.96 -14.66
CA GLY A 124 5.66 11.00 -14.55
C GLY A 124 6.34 9.63 -14.45
N GLY A 125 5.56 8.56 -14.54
CA GLY A 125 6.04 7.17 -14.49
C GLY A 125 6.16 6.52 -15.86
N LYS A 126 6.14 5.19 -15.88
CA LYS A 126 6.29 4.39 -17.10
C LYS A 126 5.20 3.31 -17.16
N VAL A 127 4.33 3.40 -18.14
CA VAL A 127 3.36 2.35 -18.45
C VAL A 127 4.10 1.14 -19.03
N LYS A 128 3.94 -0.02 -18.38
CA LYS A 128 4.47 -1.31 -18.85
C LYS A 128 3.41 -2.09 -19.62
N LEU A 129 2.18 -2.06 -19.14
CA LEU A 129 1.02 -2.65 -19.79
C LEU A 129 -0.17 -1.72 -19.57
N ALA A 130 -0.75 -1.20 -20.65
CA ALA A 130 -1.95 -0.37 -20.55
C ALA A 130 -3.13 -1.19 -20.02
N MET A 131 -4.08 -0.50 -19.36
CA MET A 131 -5.31 -1.15 -18.91
C MET A 131 -6.04 -1.80 -20.09
N ASN A 132 -6.30 -3.08 -19.97
CA ASN A 132 -7.02 -3.84 -21.01
C ASN A 132 -7.73 -5.07 -20.42
N GLU A 133 -8.71 -5.57 -21.16
CA GLU A 133 -9.35 -6.85 -20.82
C GLU A 133 -8.39 -7.99 -21.13
N THR A 134 -8.20 -8.88 -20.18
CA THR A 134 -7.35 -10.06 -20.33
C THR A 134 -8.17 -11.27 -20.76
N PHE A 135 -7.50 -12.28 -21.33
CA PHE A 135 -8.19 -13.53 -21.76
C PHE A 135 -8.75 -14.33 -20.58
N TRP A 136 -8.28 -14.08 -19.35
CA TRP A 136 -8.81 -14.72 -18.13
C TRP A 136 -9.95 -13.92 -17.46
N GLY A 137 -10.45 -12.86 -18.09
CA GLY A 137 -11.63 -12.12 -17.64
C GLY A 137 -11.37 -11.00 -16.63
N SER A 138 -10.13 -10.57 -16.48
CA SER A 138 -9.75 -9.44 -15.61
C SER A 138 -9.44 -8.19 -16.43
N TYR A 139 -9.88 -7.03 -15.98
CA TYR A 139 -9.42 -5.74 -16.50
C TYR A 139 -8.18 -5.32 -15.77
N TYR A 140 -7.03 -5.19 -16.47
CA TYR A 140 -5.73 -5.22 -15.82
C TYR A 140 -4.70 -4.34 -16.51
N GLY A 141 -3.81 -3.73 -15.72
CA GLY A 141 -2.67 -2.96 -16.22
C GLY A 141 -1.48 -2.94 -15.26
N ILE A 142 -0.31 -2.56 -15.80
CA ILE A 142 0.95 -2.46 -15.04
C ILE A 142 1.59 -1.12 -15.30
N VAL A 143 1.99 -0.43 -14.24
CA VAL A 143 2.72 0.82 -14.30
C VAL A 143 3.86 0.83 -13.28
N THR A 144 4.99 1.44 -13.64
CA THR A 144 6.00 1.84 -12.68
C THR A 144 5.84 3.33 -12.46
N ASP A 145 5.60 3.76 -11.23
CA ASP A 145 5.43 5.17 -10.92
C ASP A 145 6.74 5.96 -11.04
N LYS A 146 6.68 7.27 -10.88
CA LYS A 146 7.85 8.16 -10.99
C LYS A 146 8.91 7.95 -9.89
N PHE A 147 8.57 7.20 -8.84
CA PHE A 147 9.47 6.84 -7.76
C PHE A 147 10.07 5.44 -7.92
N GLY A 148 9.74 4.74 -9.01
CA GLY A 148 10.27 3.42 -9.34
C GLY A 148 9.48 2.25 -8.74
N ILE A 149 8.37 2.50 -8.09
CA ILE A 149 7.51 1.44 -7.52
C ILE A 149 6.61 0.88 -8.62
N MET A 150 6.61 -0.44 -8.76
CA MET A 150 5.76 -1.15 -9.72
C MET A 150 4.40 -1.49 -9.11
N TRP A 151 3.35 -1.07 -9.82
CA TRP A 151 1.96 -1.29 -9.46
C TRP A 151 1.28 -2.16 -10.50
N LYS A 152 0.51 -3.13 -10.02
CA LYS A 152 -0.45 -3.89 -10.81
C LYS A 152 -1.83 -3.43 -10.39
N ILE A 153 -2.66 -3.02 -11.34
CA ILE A 153 -4.01 -2.53 -11.06
C ILE A 153 -4.98 -3.46 -11.78
N SER A 154 -5.99 -3.93 -11.07
CA SER A 154 -7.01 -4.80 -11.63
C SER A 154 -8.40 -4.45 -11.14
N PHE A 155 -9.37 -4.76 -11.99
CA PHE A 155 -10.78 -4.86 -11.68
C PHE A 155 -11.26 -6.23 -12.17
N GLU A 156 -11.91 -6.97 -11.30
CA GLU A 156 -12.59 -8.21 -11.65
C GLU A 156 -14.09 -7.98 -11.60
N SER A 157 -14.76 -8.12 -12.74
CA SER A 157 -16.21 -8.14 -12.73
C SER A 157 -16.66 -9.36 -11.94
N ASN A 158 -17.39 -9.19 -10.85
CA ASN A 158 -18.05 -10.29 -10.14
C ASN A 158 -19.09 -10.92 -11.06
N THR A 159 -18.64 -11.66 -12.06
CA THR A 159 -19.47 -12.62 -12.77
C THR A 159 -19.53 -13.91 -11.97
N ASN A 160 -20.14 -13.85 -10.78
CA ASN A 160 -20.74 -15.03 -10.19
C ASN A 160 -22.05 -15.26 -10.95
N GLY A 161 -21.95 -15.99 -12.06
CA GLY A 161 -23.07 -16.63 -12.71
C GLY A 161 -23.15 -18.08 -12.29
#